data_203c61308640371a311e7350754fcbe7
#
_entry.id   203c61308640371a311e7350754fcbe7
#
_cell.length_a   1.000
_cell.length_b   1.000
_cell.length_c   1.000
_cell.angle_alpha   90.00
_cell.angle_beta   90.00
_cell.angle_gamma   90.00
#
_symmetry.space_group_name_H-M   'P 1'
#
loop_
_entity.id
_entity.type
_entity.pdbx_description
1 polymer ?
#
loop_
_entity_poly.entity_id
_entity_poly.type
_entity_poly.pdbx_seq_one_letter_code
_entity_poly.pdbx_strand_id
1 'polypeptide(L)'
;MNNRIFLAALALAGCTVEADVRVSSAPSEATPRLVVGITVDQMRADYLTRFGVWDDAETPGHFGEGGFRRMVEEGFACRDHHFGYAPTYTGPGHASIYTGTTPAVHGILSNDWYDRASGTGFYCASDTSVRGVGVDGVDADGTVLGSAGQMSPHRMLSTTLGDELKMATGGQAKVYGVSMKDRGAILPAGHAADGAFWYYGKDLGHFISSTHYGDALPGWVVALNQSGKSEALMEAGWERLLDESVYDQCLPDNNPYEGAFKGELKPTFPYDLQALKAQNAGYDLLKGTPGGNTLIVDFALAAIDGAGLGQDDVTDLLALSFSATDYVGHRVGPHAQETLDMYLRLDAELKRLFDALDEKVGEGNWTAFLTADHGGANVPSHAASLQMPTDYWKKGNLMDAVEAALVKRYGRSGSETWILNSSNDQVMLNHPLLDRKGIDRCEVARFVADQCSTDPALSKAVAACDAPALAASDPMVARLVRGHRPGFSGDVFLVPQPGWIDYGRTGTTHGSTFPHDTHVPALFLGAGVPHGETYSRTHIRDIAPTLSQIIRSPYPNGATGQPISDLLNASNR
;
A
#
# COMPACT_ATOMS: atom_id res chain seq x y z
N MET A 1 -23.21 -8.95 -71.35
CA MET A 1 -23.72 -8.31 -70.16
C MET A 1 -22.89 -8.82 -69.01
N ASN A 2 -21.81 -8.10 -68.62
CA ASN A 2 -20.88 -8.47 -67.56
C ASN A 2 -21.13 -7.57 -66.33
N ASN A 3 -21.67 -8.14 -65.26
CA ASN A 3 -21.76 -7.48 -63.95
C ASN A 3 -20.46 -7.68 -63.25
N ARG A 4 -19.68 -6.61 -63.02
CA ARG A 4 -18.55 -6.56 -62.11
C ARG A 4 -19.07 -6.03 -60.77
N ILE A 5 -18.98 -6.88 -59.73
CA ILE A 5 -19.21 -6.50 -58.35
C ILE A 5 -17.90 -5.91 -57.82
N PHE A 6 -17.91 -4.63 -57.41
CA PHE A 6 -16.80 -4.01 -56.67
C PHE A 6 -16.98 -4.34 -55.20
N LEU A 7 -16.05 -5.13 -54.64
CA LEU A 7 -15.86 -5.21 -53.18
C LEU A 7 -15.01 -4.01 -52.74
N ALA A 8 -15.58 -3.12 -51.95
CA ALA A 8 -14.85 -2.10 -51.24
C ALA A 8 -14.27 -2.73 -49.95
N ALA A 9 -12.95 -2.88 -49.88
CA ALA A 9 -12.25 -3.25 -48.64
C ALA A 9 -12.16 -2.00 -47.75
N LEU A 10 -12.88 -1.99 -46.64
CA LEU A 10 -12.66 -1.02 -45.56
C LEU A 10 -11.35 -1.40 -44.86
N ALA A 11 -10.30 -0.62 -45.06
CA ALA A 11 -9.08 -0.67 -44.22
C ALA A 11 -9.41 0.01 -42.90
N LEU A 12 -9.56 -0.77 -41.83
CA LEU A 12 -9.50 -0.29 -40.45
C LEU A 12 -8.03 0.08 -40.15
N ALA A 13 -7.74 1.37 -40.19
CA ALA A 13 -6.50 1.90 -39.63
C ALA A 13 -6.59 1.77 -38.10
N GLY A 14 -6.04 0.71 -37.56
CA GLY A 14 -5.76 0.60 -36.13
C GLY A 14 -4.68 1.61 -35.78
N CYS A 15 -5.01 2.67 -35.06
CA CYS A 15 -4.01 3.47 -34.34
C CYS A 15 -3.42 2.59 -33.25
N THR A 16 -2.28 1.97 -33.51
CA THR A 16 -1.39 1.49 -32.47
C THR A 16 -0.72 2.72 -31.88
N VAL A 17 -1.12 3.10 -30.66
CA VAL A 17 -0.33 4.03 -29.86
C VAL A 17 0.92 3.26 -29.44
N GLU A 18 2.01 3.46 -30.15
CA GLU A 18 3.33 3.02 -29.66
C GLU A 18 3.65 3.85 -28.44
N ALA A 19 3.80 3.19 -27.28
CA ALA A 19 4.24 3.83 -26.07
C ALA A 19 5.69 4.28 -26.24
N ASP A 20 5.96 5.52 -25.88
CA ASP A 20 7.31 6.12 -25.98
C ASP A 20 8.20 5.48 -24.89
N VAL A 21 9.20 4.69 -25.30
CA VAL A 21 10.18 4.06 -24.41
C VAL A 21 11.54 4.69 -24.69
N ARG A 22 12.11 5.33 -23.68
CA ARG A 22 13.44 5.96 -23.76
C ARG A 22 14.41 5.15 -22.91
N VAL A 23 15.47 4.65 -23.55
CA VAL A 23 16.54 3.87 -22.89
C VAL A 23 17.90 4.45 -23.31
N SER A 24 18.78 4.67 -22.35
CA SER A 24 20.10 5.27 -22.58
C SER A 24 21.27 4.36 -22.21
N SER A 25 21.04 3.26 -21.47
CA SER A 25 22.12 2.32 -21.10
C SER A 25 21.58 0.88 -21.02
N ALA A 26 22.43 -0.11 -21.32
CA ALA A 26 22.13 -1.51 -21.13
C ALA A 26 22.30 -1.89 -19.64
N PRO A 27 21.46 -2.78 -19.07
CA PRO A 27 21.60 -3.26 -17.71
C PRO A 27 22.83 -4.15 -17.55
N SER A 28 23.32 -4.27 -16.32
CA SER A 28 24.32 -5.27 -15.94
C SER A 28 23.74 -6.70 -16.12
N GLU A 29 24.51 -7.63 -16.66
CA GLU A 29 24.13 -9.05 -16.73
C GLU A 29 24.20 -9.75 -15.36
N ALA A 30 24.77 -9.11 -14.35
CA ALA A 30 24.95 -9.66 -13.01
C ALA A 30 23.61 -9.74 -12.25
N THR A 31 23.35 -10.89 -11.64
CA THR A 31 22.25 -11.06 -10.69
C THR A 31 22.57 -10.28 -9.41
N PRO A 32 21.66 -9.46 -8.87
CA PRO A 32 21.93 -8.72 -7.64
C PRO A 32 22.13 -9.66 -6.44
N ARG A 33 23.02 -9.29 -5.53
CA ARG A 33 23.21 -9.97 -4.24
C ARG A 33 22.13 -9.59 -3.22
N LEU A 34 21.54 -8.41 -3.39
CA LEU A 34 20.45 -7.93 -2.53
C LEU A 34 19.39 -7.24 -3.36
N VAL A 35 18.12 -7.63 -3.14
CA VAL A 35 16.95 -6.87 -3.60
C VAL A 35 16.38 -6.08 -2.42
N VAL A 36 16.19 -4.77 -2.59
CA VAL A 36 15.55 -3.90 -1.60
C VAL A 36 14.20 -3.45 -2.15
N GLY A 37 13.12 -3.92 -1.55
CA GLY A 37 11.78 -3.47 -1.87
C GLY A 37 11.38 -2.28 -1.00
N ILE A 38 11.04 -1.15 -1.62
CA ILE A 38 10.66 0.09 -0.93
C ILE A 38 9.18 0.36 -1.23
N THR A 39 8.34 0.20 -0.21
CA THR A 39 6.93 0.56 -0.27
C THR A 39 6.70 1.82 0.54
N VAL A 40 6.31 2.93 -0.11
CA VAL A 40 5.98 4.19 0.56
C VAL A 40 4.47 4.28 0.68
N ASP A 41 3.97 4.06 1.89
CA ASP A 41 2.54 3.96 2.20
C ASP A 41 1.81 5.28 1.87
N GLN A 42 0.72 5.20 1.12
CA GLN A 42 -0.11 6.33 0.65
C GLN A 42 0.61 7.30 -0.31
N MET A 43 1.68 6.86 -1.02
CA MET A 43 2.38 7.74 -1.95
C MET A 43 1.64 7.85 -3.28
N ARG A 44 1.14 9.04 -3.58
CA ARG A 44 0.56 9.39 -4.87
C ARG A 44 1.65 9.59 -5.92
N ALA A 45 1.38 9.20 -7.17
CA ALA A 45 2.34 9.40 -8.27
C ALA A 45 2.63 10.90 -8.53
N ASP A 46 1.64 11.79 -8.32
CA ASP A 46 1.78 13.23 -8.54
C ASP A 46 2.77 13.91 -7.56
N TYR A 47 3.15 13.26 -6.44
CA TYR A 47 4.15 13.81 -5.53
C TYR A 47 5.54 13.92 -6.18
N LEU A 48 5.90 13.00 -7.07
CA LEU A 48 7.15 13.06 -7.80
C LEU A 48 7.22 14.29 -8.75
N THR A 49 6.08 14.72 -9.29
CA THR A 49 6.00 15.95 -10.08
C THR A 49 5.89 17.19 -9.17
N ARG A 50 4.99 17.16 -8.19
CA ARG A 50 4.71 18.33 -7.33
C ARG A 50 5.90 18.72 -6.45
N PHE A 51 6.71 17.75 -6.02
CA PHE A 51 7.86 17.97 -5.14
C PHE A 51 9.19 17.98 -5.89
N GLY A 52 9.16 17.75 -7.22
CA GLY A 52 10.22 18.12 -8.12
C GLY A 52 11.27 17.05 -8.44
N VAL A 53 10.83 15.88 -8.92
CA VAL A 53 11.72 14.94 -9.62
C VAL A 53 11.41 14.86 -11.11
N TRP A 54 10.13 15.00 -11.47
CA TRP A 54 9.68 14.96 -12.86
C TRP A 54 9.39 16.36 -13.41
N ASP A 55 10.30 17.30 -13.16
CA ASP A 55 10.15 18.68 -13.61
C ASP A 55 10.48 18.87 -15.10
N ASP A 56 9.80 19.84 -15.71
CA ASP A 56 10.38 20.58 -16.79
C ASP A 56 11.41 21.58 -16.20
N ALA A 57 12.46 21.88 -16.92
CA ALA A 57 13.64 22.59 -16.43
C ALA A 57 13.40 24.04 -15.91
N GLU A 58 12.15 24.50 -15.78
CA GLU A 58 11.78 25.86 -15.38
C GLU A 58 11.53 26.01 -13.87
N THR A 59 11.25 24.92 -13.14
CA THR A 59 11.01 24.95 -11.69
C THR A 59 11.92 23.95 -10.99
N PRO A 60 12.99 24.40 -10.31
CA PRO A 60 13.86 23.48 -9.58
C PRO A 60 13.06 22.77 -8.48
N GLY A 61 13.05 21.44 -8.55
CA GLY A 61 12.42 20.63 -7.52
C GLY A 61 13.14 20.72 -6.18
N HIS A 62 12.44 20.32 -5.14
CA HIS A 62 12.97 20.42 -3.78
C HIS A 62 13.67 19.14 -3.30
N PHE A 63 13.58 18.05 -4.07
CA PHE A 63 14.33 16.83 -3.76
C PHE A 63 15.82 17.00 -4.04
N GLY A 64 16.65 16.48 -3.12
CA GLY A 64 18.09 16.47 -3.26
C GLY A 64 18.59 15.46 -4.29
N GLU A 65 19.91 15.44 -4.49
CA GLU A 65 20.58 14.41 -5.26
C GLU A 65 20.68 13.11 -4.43
N GLY A 66 20.44 11.95 -5.03
CA GLY A 66 20.73 10.66 -4.43
C GLY A 66 19.56 9.90 -3.79
N GLY A 67 18.40 10.51 -3.61
CA GLY A 67 17.15 9.86 -3.19
C GLY A 67 16.24 9.52 -4.39
N PHE A 68 15.05 10.11 -4.43
CA PHE A 68 14.10 9.92 -5.54
C PHE A 68 14.71 10.33 -6.90
N ARG A 69 15.51 11.41 -6.92
CA ARG A 69 16.15 11.88 -8.15
C ARG A 69 17.10 10.82 -8.70
N ARG A 70 17.91 10.18 -7.87
CA ARG A 70 18.79 9.08 -8.31
C ARG A 70 18.01 7.93 -8.95
N MET A 71 16.85 7.54 -8.37
CA MET A 71 16.01 6.48 -8.94
C MET A 71 15.45 6.83 -10.33
N VAL A 72 15.18 8.10 -10.59
CA VAL A 72 14.67 8.58 -11.87
C VAL A 72 15.80 8.80 -12.89
N GLU A 73 16.92 9.36 -12.48
CA GLU A 73 18.01 9.75 -13.38
C GLU A 73 18.96 8.59 -13.72
N GLU A 74 19.11 7.59 -12.83
CA GLU A 74 19.98 6.43 -13.05
C GLU A 74 19.21 5.14 -13.29
N GLY A 75 17.94 5.08 -12.88
CA GLY A 75 17.09 3.91 -12.91
C GLY A 75 16.03 3.90 -14.03
N PHE A 76 14.97 3.14 -13.83
CA PHE A 76 13.86 3.00 -14.76
C PHE A 76 12.53 3.43 -14.12
N ALA A 77 11.80 4.33 -14.78
CA ALA A 77 10.54 4.87 -14.29
C ALA A 77 9.33 4.40 -15.11
N CYS A 78 8.30 3.86 -14.43
CA CYS A 78 6.99 3.58 -15.01
C CYS A 78 6.05 4.75 -14.72
N ARG A 79 5.75 5.56 -15.75
CA ARG A 79 4.96 6.81 -15.62
C ARG A 79 3.47 6.58 -15.44
N ASP A 80 2.94 5.42 -15.86
CA ASP A 80 1.52 5.07 -15.82
C ASP A 80 1.33 3.73 -15.08
N HIS A 81 1.64 3.74 -13.75
CA HIS A 81 1.58 2.55 -12.90
C HIS A 81 0.39 2.59 -11.95
N HIS A 82 -0.43 1.52 -11.93
CA HIS A 82 -1.71 1.53 -11.25
C HIS A 82 -2.04 0.25 -10.50
N PHE A 83 -2.88 0.41 -9.47
CA PHE A 83 -3.66 -0.69 -8.92
C PHE A 83 -4.75 -1.13 -9.91
N GLY A 84 -4.76 -2.40 -10.22
CA GLY A 84 -5.77 -2.99 -11.12
C GLY A 84 -7.00 -3.54 -10.39
N TYR A 85 -7.16 -3.29 -9.09
CA TYR A 85 -8.25 -3.77 -8.24
C TYR A 85 -8.70 -2.71 -7.23
N ALA A 86 -9.79 -3.00 -6.49
CA ALA A 86 -10.27 -2.28 -5.33
C ALA A 86 -10.87 -3.29 -4.32
N PRO A 87 -10.87 -2.97 -3.00
CA PRO A 87 -10.40 -1.71 -2.40
C PRO A 87 -8.87 -1.59 -2.34
N THR A 88 -8.38 -0.33 -2.38
CA THR A 88 -6.95 0.01 -2.32
C THR A 88 -6.55 0.32 -0.88
N TYR A 89 -6.21 -0.72 -0.12
CA TYR A 89 -5.80 -0.64 1.29
C TYR A 89 -4.41 -1.21 1.50
N THR A 90 -3.77 -0.87 2.64
CA THR A 90 -2.41 -1.25 2.99
C THR A 90 -2.16 -2.76 2.88
N GLY A 91 -2.98 -3.60 3.53
CA GLY A 91 -2.79 -5.05 3.52
C GLY A 91 -2.81 -5.65 2.11
N PRO A 92 -3.90 -5.45 1.33
CA PRO A 92 -3.96 -5.90 -0.06
C PRO A 92 -2.85 -5.32 -0.94
N GLY A 93 -2.46 -4.05 -0.73
CA GLY A 93 -1.39 -3.40 -1.48
C GLY A 93 -0.06 -4.10 -1.31
N HIS A 94 0.38 -4.23 -0.07
CA HIS A 94 1.63 -4.92 0.26
C HIS A 94 1.63 -6.38 -0.22
N ALA A 95 0.53 -7.11 -0.01
CA ALA A 95 0.42 -8.49 -0.52
C ALA A 95 0.54 -8.55 -2.05
N SER A 96 -0.13 -7.65 -2.78
CA SER A 96 -0.13 -7.65 -4.25
C SER A 96 1.23 -7.34 -4.87
N ILE A 97 2.01 -6.43 -4.25
CA ILE A 97 3.38 -6.10 -4.70
C ILE A 97 4.25 -7.36 -4.73
N TYR A 98 4.26 -8.13 -3.65
CA TYR A 98 5.20 -9.24 -3.48
C TYR A 98 4.67 -10.59 -3.93
N THR A 99 3.35 -10.76 -4.09
CA THR A 99 2.76 -11.99 -4.66
C THR A 99 2.53 -11.91 -6.17
N GLY A 100 2.63 -10.70 -6.77
CA GLY A 100 2.37 -10.50 -8.19
C GLY A 100 0.92 -10.79 -8.61
N THR A 101 -0.06 -10.67 -7.68
CA THR A 101 -1.46 -10.97 -7.97
C THR A 101 -2.41 -10.00 -7.26
N THR A 102 -3.70 -10.36 -7.13
CA THR A 102 -4.76 -9.49 -6.63
C THR A 102 -5.47 -10.11 -5.42
N PRO A 103 -6.23 -9.33 -4.62
CA PRO A 103 -6.90 -9.82 -3.42
C PRO A 103 -7.78 -11.06 -3.64
N ALA A 104 -8.44 -11.17 -4.78
CA ALA A 104 -9.23 -12.35 -5.13
C ALA A 104 -8.42 -13.65 -5.13
N VAL A 105 -7.11 -13.58 -5.40
CA VAL A 105 -6.21 -14.73 -5.50
C VAL A 105 -5.39 -14.90 -4.23
N HIS A 106 -4.66 -13.86 -3.78
CA HIS A 106 -3.82 -13.99 -2.58
C HIS A 106 -4.60 -13.98 -1.25
N GLY A 107 -5.90 -13.67 -1.27
CA GLY A 107 -6.79 -13.83 -0.11
C GLY A 107 -6.76 -12.71 0.93
N ILE A 108 -5.87 -11.74 0.83
CA ILE A 108 -5.84 -10.55 1.68
C ILE A 108 -6.80 -9.51 1.08
N LEU A 109 -8.04 -9.48 1.57
CA LEU A 109 -9.14 -8.75 0.93
C LEU A 109 -9.19 -7.27 1.33
N SER A 110 -8.72 -6.96 2.53
CA SER A 110 -8.65 -5.62 3.12
C SER A 110 -7.65 -5.63 4.29
N ASN A 111 -7.53 -4.52 5.04
CA ASN A 111 -6.86 -4.54 6.35
C ASN A 111 -7.66 -5.37 7.34
N ASP A 112 -8.98 -5.19 7.35
CA ASP A 112 -9.94 -5.95 8.15
C ASP A 112 -11.13 -6.35 7.27
N TRP A 113 -11.68 -7.54 7.46
CA TRP A 113 -12.94 -7.93 6.79
C TRP A 113 -13.81 -8.77 7.71
N TYR A 114 -15.11 -8.72 7.45
CA TYR A 114 -16.09 -9.50 8.21
C TYR A 114 -16.14 -10.94 7.70
N ASP A 115 -16.07 -11.90 8.63
CA ASP A 115 -16.28 -13.31 8.34
C ASP A 115 -17.70 -13.74 8.70
N ARG A 116 -18.46 -14.18 7.71
CA ARG A 116 -19.84 -14.62 7.90
C ARG A 116 -19.96 -15.87 8.76
N ALA A 117 -18.93 -16.75 8.76
CA ALA A 117 -18.98 -18.01 9.47
C ALA A 117 -18.84 -17.81 10.99
N SER A 118 -17.92 -16.97 11.40
CA SER A 118 -17.71 -16.64 12.82
C SER A 118 -18.60 -15.48 13.31
N GLY A 119 -19.13 -14.66 12.41
CA GLY A 119 -19.85 -13.43 12.75
C GLY A 119 -18.96 -12.31 13.30
N THR A 120 -17.64 -12.37 13.05
CA THR A 120 -16.66 -11.43 13.61
C THR A 120 -15.79 -10.83 12.51
N GLY A 121 -15.07 -9.75 12.83
CA GLY A 121 -14.04 -9.18 11.96
C GLY A 121 -12.73 -9.95 12.07
N PHE A 122 -12.03 -10.12 10.93
CA PHE A 122 -10.67 -10.61 10.88
C PHE A 122 -9.72 -9.48 10.45
N TYR A 123 -8.63 -9.34 11.18
CA TYR A 123 -7.50 -8.53 10.75
C TYR A 123 -6.57 -9.35 9.84
N CYS A 124 -6.03 -8.74 8.78
CA CYS A 124 -5.32 -9.43 7.69
C CYS A 124 -4.09 -10.24 8.14
N ALA A 125 -3.41 -9.81 9.18
CA ALA A 125 -2.24 -10.49 9.74
C ALA A 125 -2.50 -11.19 11.07
N SER A 126 -3.70 -11.10 11.66
CA SER A 126 -3.98 -11.69 12.98
C SER A 126 -3.86 -13.20 12.98
N ASP A 127 -3.13 -13.74 13.97
CA ASP A 127 -2.92 -15.17 14.18
C ASP A 127 -2.80 -15.48 15.68
N THR A 128 -3.83 -16.06 16.26
CA THR A 128 -3.86 -16.43 17.67
C THR A 128 -3.04 -17.67 18.00
N SER A 129 -2.49 -18.37 17.00
CA SER A 129 -1.64 -19.54 17.20
C SER A 129 -0.19 -19.17 17.51
N VAL A 130 0.20 -17.90 17.27
CA VAL A 130 1.54 -17.37 17.56
C VAL A 130 1.52 -16.38 18.71
N ARG A 131 2.69 -16.07 19.25
CA ARG A 131 2.90 -15.12 20.34
C ARG A 131 3.89 -14.05 19.93
N GLY A 132 3.86 -12.90 20.61
CA GLY A 132 4.81 -11.83 20.41
C GLY A 132 6.22 -12.21 20.84
N VAL A 133 7.21 -11.69 20.13
CA VAL A 133 8.63 -11.78 20.42
C VAL A 133 9.18 -10.36 20.57
N GLY A 134 9.59 -10.01 21.78
CA GLY A 134 10.16 -8.71 22.16
C GLY A 134 11.61 -8.78 22.60
N VAL A 135 12.08 -7.73 23.30
CA VAL A 135 13.47 -7.61 23.76
C VAL A 135 13.86 -8.72 24.75
N ASP A 136 12.93 -9.12 25.62
CA ASP A 136 13.14 -10.11 26.67
C ASP A 136 12.78 -11.56 26.23
N GLY A 137 12.59 -11.78 24.93
CA GLY A 137 12.19 -13.06 24.36
C GLY A 137 10.69 -13.14 24.05
N VAL A 138 10.13 -14.35 24.12
CA VAL A 138 8.71 -14.60 23.84
C VAL A 138 7.85 -14.10 25.00
N ASP A 139 6.81 -13.34 24.69
CA ASP A 139 5.77 -12.93 25.65
C ASP A 139 4.89 -14.14 26.00
N ALA A 140 5.28 -14.88 27.04
CA ALA A 140 4.71 -16.20 27.34
C ALA A 140 3.24 -16.15 27.78
N ASP A 141 2.80 -15.05 28.37
CA ASP A 141 1.44 -14.86 28.89
C ASP A 141 0.62 -13.81 28.10
N GLY A 142 1.22 -13.18 27.09
CA GLY A 142 0.56 -12.17 26.27
C GLY A 142 0.28 -10.84 26.98
N THR A 143 0.88 -10.62 28.13
CA THR A 143 0.57 -9.44 28.96
C THR A 143 1.26 -8.17 28.50
N VAL A 144 2.45 -8.26 27.93
CA VAL A 144 3.24 -7.10 27.47
C VAL A 144 2.85 -6.71 26.04
N LEU A 145 2.99 -7.63 25.09
CA LEU A 145 2.72 -7.37 23.67
C LEU A 145 1.25 -7.67 23.30
N GLY A 146 0.61 -8.62 23.97
CA GLY A 146 -0.79 -9.01 23.74
C GLY A 146 -1.06 -9.34 22.28
N SER A 147 -2.16 -8.86 21.76
CA SER A 147 -2.54 -9.08 20.35
C SER A 147 -1.58 -8.43 19.34
N ALA A 148 -0.76 -7.46 19.74
CA ALA A 148 0.20 -6.81 18.85
C ALA A 148 1.32 -7.76 18.37
N GLY A 149 1.58 -8.84 19.13
CA GLY A 149 2.52 -9.89 18.76
C GLY A 149 1.88 -11.12 18.12
N GLN A 150 0.55 -11.21 18.09
CA GLN A 150 -0.18 -12.35 17.51
C GLN A 150 -0.44 -12.15 16.02
N MET A 151 0.65 -12.10 15.25
CA MET A 151 0.63 -11.77 13.82
C MET A 151 1.48 -12.75 13.00
N SER A 152 0.96 -13.16 11.84
CA SER A 152 1.66 -14.00 10.87
C SER A 152 1.05 -13.86 9.46
N PRO A 153 1.70 -14.37 8.40
CA PRO A 153 1.15 -14.33 7.04
C PRO A 153 0.12 -15.44 6.75
N HIS A 154 -0.35 -16.21 7.74
CA HIS A 154 -1.14 -17.44 7.54
C HIS A 154 -2.43 -17.26 6.72
N ARG A 155 -2.96 -16.03 6.61
CA ARG A 155 -4.15 -15.74 5.79
C ARG A 155 -3.84 -15.52 4.32
N MET A 156 -2.56 -15.32 3.99
CA MET A 156 -2.13 -15.16 2.60
C MET A 156 -2.05 -16.52 1.92
N LEU A 157 -2.68 -16.66 0.75
CA LEU A 157 -2.86 -17.93 0.06
C LEU A 157 -1.84 -18.17 -1.05
N SER A 158 -1.12 -17.12 -1.44
CA SER A 158 -0.08 -17.17 -2.45
C SER A 158 1.29 -17.06 -1.81
N THR A 159 2.30 -17.67 -2.43
CA THR A 159 3.70 -17.39 -2.11
C THR A 159 4.06 -15.95 -2.49
N THR A 160 5.11 -15.43 -1.86
CA THR A 160 5.72 -14.14 -2.21
C THR A 160 6.98 -14.35 -3.04
N LEU A 161 7.53 -13.26 -3.57
CA LEU A 161 8.87 -13.25 -4.19
C LEU A 161 9.93 -13.83 -3.24
N GLY A 162 9.85 -13.49 -1.93
CA GLY A 162 10.76 -13.99 -0.90
C GLY A 162 10.59 -15.50 -0.67
N ASP A 163 9.37 -16.01 -0.65
CA ASP A 163 9.10 -17.45 -0.50
C ASP A 163 9.69 -18.25 -1.68
N GLU A 164 9.50 -17.78 -2.91
CA GLU A 164 10.06 -18.42 -4.10
C GLU A 164 11.59 -18.35 -4.12
N LEU A 165 12.16 -17.23 -3.69
CA LEU A 165 13.62 -17.07 -3.56
C LEU A 165 14.20 -18.04 -2.54
N LYS A 166 13.56 -18.22 -1.38
CA LYS A 166 13.93 -19.21 -0.37
C LYS A 166 13.88 -20.63 -0.95
N MET A 167 12.83 -20.98 -1.68
CA MET A 167 12.71 -22.31 -2.31
C MET A 167 13.76 -22.53 -3.39
N ALA A 168 13.99 -21.55 -4.26
CA ALA A 168 14.95 -21.65 -5.35
C ALA A 168 16.40 -21.78 -4.86
N THR A 169 16.73 -21.22 -3.70
CA THR A 169 18.07 -21.27 -3.11
C THR A 169 18.24 -22.38 -2.06
N GLY A 170 17.22 -23.24 -1.89
CA GLY A 170 17.26 -24.29 -0.86
C GLY A 170 17.37 -23.75 0.56
N GLY A 171 16.78 -22.57 0.81
CA GLY A 171 16.74 -21.89 2.10
C GLY A 171 17.98 -21.02 2.41
N GLN A 172 18.89 -20.85 1.46
CA GLN A 172 20.13 -20.06 1.69
C GLN A 172 19.88 -18.55 1.63
N ALA A 173 18.98 -18.09 0.76
CA ALA A 173 18.60 -16.68 0.70
C ALA A 173 18.05 -16.18 2.04
N LYS A 174 18.41 -14.98 2.43
CA LYS A 174 17.88 -14.31 3.62
C LYS A 174 16.78 -13.36 3.21
N VAL A 175 15.62 -13.47 3.90
CA VAL A 175 14.43 -12.68 3.59
C VAL A 175 13.94 -11.98 4.85
N TYR A 176 13.91 -10.65 4.83
CA TYR A 176 13.46 -9.84 5.96
C TYR A 176 12.44 -8.78 5.52
N GLY A 177 11.46 -8.51 6.41
CA GLY A 177 10.51 -7.42 6.24
C GLY A 177 10.50 -6.50 7.46
N VAL A 178 10.36 -5.19 7.24
CA VAL A 178 10.24 -4.22 8.32
C VAL A 178 9.27 -3.10 7.98
N SER A 179 8.47 -2.67 8.97
CA SER A 179 7.51 -1.57 8.84
C SER A 179 7.14 -0.98 10.21
N MET A 180 6.54 0.21 10.19
CA MET A 180 5.81 0.72 11.36
C MET A 180 4.50 -0.02 11.62
N LYS A 181 3.94 -0.71 10.58
CA LYS A 181 2.72 -1.52 10.63
C LYS A 181 3.08 -3.01 10.49
N ASP A 182 2.52 -3.88 11.31
CA ASP A 182 2.72 -5.35 11.23
C ASP A 182 2.47 -5.90 9.82
N ARG A 183 1.32 -5.58 9.20
CA ARG A 183 0.95 -6.00 7.84
C ARG A 183 1.92 -5.53 6.77
N GLY A 184 2.55 -4.35 6.97
CA GLY A 184 3.56 -3.80 6.06
C GLY A 184 4.91 -4.52 6.14
N ALA A 185 5.19 -5.22 7.23
CA ALA A 185 6.38 -6.07 7.39
C ALA A 185 6.10 -7.52 6.96
N ILE A 186 4.99 -8.08 7.43
CA ILE A 186 4.64 -9.50 7.35
C ILE A 186 4.26 -9.94 5.93
N LEU A 187 3.38 -9.18 5.28
CA LEU A 187 2.86 -9.58 3.96
C LEU A 187 3.92 -9.51 2.85
N PRO A 188 4.84 -8.52 2.84
CA PRO A 188 6.00 -8.54 1.96
C PRO A 188 7.00 -9.67 2.23
N ALA A 189 7.29 -9.93 3.50
CA ALA A 189 8.23 -10.97 3.90
C ALA A 189 7.77 -12.37 3.47
N GLY A 190 6.47 -12.65 3.62
CA GLY A 190 5.89 -13.95 3.25
C GLY A 190 5.98 -15.00 4.33
N HIS A 191 5.77 -16.26 3.93
CA HIS A 191 5.64 -17.40 4.82
C HIS A 191 6.98 -17.94 5.32
N ALA A 192 8.01 -17.92 4.44
CA ALA A 192 9.31 -18.58 4.65
C ALA A 192 10.42 -17.60 5.05
N ALA A 193 10.07 -16.34 5.38
CA ALA A 193 11.05 -15.31 5.74
C ALA A 193 11.83 -15.67 7.01
N ASP A 194 13.07 -15.19 7.11
CA ASP A 194 13.91 -15.27 8.30
C ASP A 194 13.46 -14.32 9.40
N GLY A 195 12.68 -13.28 9.04
CA GLY A 195 12.08 -12.38 10.00
C GLY A 195 11.16 -11.34 9.37
N ALA A 196 10.10 -10.98 10.10
CA ALA A 196 9.35 -9.77 9.86
C ALA A 196 9.25 -9.00 11.19
N PHE A 197 9.50 -7.68 11.13
CA PHE A 197 9.60 -6.85 12.32
C PHE A 197 8.73 -5.60 12.15
N TRP A 198 7.98 -5.26 13.20
CA TRP A 198 7.13 -4.08 13.20
C TRP A 198 7.28 -3.28 14.48
N TYR A 199 7.03 -1.98 14.37
CA TYR A 199 7.27 -1.07 15.47
C TYR A 199 6.13 -1.12 16.50
N TYR A 200 6.47 -1.45 17.73
CA TYR A 200 5.63 -1.34 18.91
C TYR A 200 6.03 -0.10 19.70
N GLY A 201 5.35 1.01 19.45
CA GLY A 201 5.65 2.30 20.04
C GLY A 201 5.30 2.33 21.52
N LYS A 202 4.05 2.56 21.84
CA LYS A 202 3.53 2.63 23.23
C LYS A 202 4.62 2.97 24.26
N ASP A 203 4.87 2.08 25.21
CA ASP A 203 5.84 2.30 26.28
C ASP A 203 7.27 1.86 25.92
N LEU A 204 7.44 1.05 24.86
CA LEU A 204 8.73 0.47 24.50
C LEU A 204 9.50 1.26 23.45
N GLY A 205 8.85 1.68 22.37
CA GLY A 205 9.55 2.32 21.26
C GLY A 205 10.48 1.36 20.52
N HIS A 206 10.11 0.08 20.38
CA HIS A 206 10.93 -1.03 19.89
C HIS A 206 10.31 -1.73 18.69
N PHE A 207 11.15 -2.36 17.88
CA PHE A 207 10.72 -3.35 16.90
C PHE A 207 10.50 -4.69 17.59
N ILE A 208 9.39 -5.33 17.25
CA ILE A 208 8.97 -6.64 17.73
C ILE A 208 8.72 -7.58 16.56
N SER A 209 8.51 -8.87 16.86
CA SER A 209 8.18 -9.92 15.92
C SER A 209 7.16 -10.89 16.52
N SER A 210 6.98 -12.06 15.91
CA SER A 210 6.18 -13.16 16.44
C SER A 210 6.92 -14.49 16.36
N THR A 211 6.41 -15.48 17.11
CA THR A 211 6.95 -16.86 17.10
C THR A 211 6.77 -17.57 15.77
N HIS A 212 6.10 -16.97 14.78
CA HIS A 212 6.12 -17.47 13.40
C HIS A 212 7.53 -17.44 12.81
N TYR A 213 8.32 -16.41 13.14
CA TYR A 213 9.67 -16.18 12.60
C TYR A 213 10.79 -16.64 13.53
N GLY A 214 10.50 -16.96 14.78
CA GLY A 214 11.49 -17.45 15.74
C GLY A 214 11.11 -17.11 17.19
N ASP A 215 11.79 -17.73 18.14
CA ASP A 215 11.49 -17.60 19.58
C ASP A 215 12.23 -16.42 20.25
N ALA A 216 13.12 -15.73 19.54
CA ALA A 216 13.87 -14.58 20.05
C ALA A 216 14.19 -13.60 18.92
N LEU A 217 14.33 -12.31 19.26
CA LEU A 217 14.84 -11.31 18.32
C LEU A 217 16.32 -11.58 18.04
N PRO A 218 16.78 -11.39 16.79
CA PRO A 218 18.21 -11.38 16.47
C PRO A 218 18.97 -10.35 17.31
N GLY A 219 20.21 -10.65 17.67
CA GLY A 219 21.02 -9.76 18.52
C GLY A 219 21.19 -8.34 18.00
N TRP A 220 21.23 -8.17 16.67
CA TRP A 220 21.30 -6.85 16.03
C TRP A 220 19.98 -6.06 16.15
N VAL A 221 18.81 -6.72 16.18
CA VAL A 221 17.52 -6.07 16.46
C VAL A 221 17.46 -5.63 17.94
N VAL A 222 17.92 -6.47 18.85
CA VAL A 222 18.01 -6.12 20.29
C VAL A 222 18.91 -4.90 20.47
N ALA A 223 20.08 -4.86 19.82
CA ALA A 223 21.00 -3.73 19.88
C ALA A 223 20.37 -2.43 19.34
N LEU A 224 19.64 -2.53 18.22
CA LEU A 224 18.90 -1.38 17.67
C LEU A 224 17.83 -0.88 18.65
N ASN A 225 17.03 -1.77 19.21
CA ASN A 225 16.00 -1.43 20.19
C ASN A 225 16.57 -0.73 21.44
N GLN A 226 17.75 -1.14 21.87
CA GLN A 226 18.45 -0.58 23.04
C GLN A 226 19.27 0.67 22.72
N SER A 227 19.33 1.12 21.46
CA SER A 227 20.17 2.24 21.03
C SER A 227 19.70 3.63 21.50
N GLY A 228 18.48 3.76 22.04
CA GLY A 228 17.90 5.04 22.45
C GLY A 228 17.40 5.91 21.28
N LYS A 229 17.38 5.42 20.05
CA LYS A 229 16.99 6.20 18.85
C LYS A 229 15.56 6.72 18.91
N SER A 230 14.61 5.93 19.40
CA SER A 230 13.22 6.38 19.56
C SER A 230 13.11 7.59 20.49
N GLU A 231 13.83 7.58 21.62
CA GLU A 231 13.86 8.72 22.54
C GLU A 231 14.53 9.95 21.91
N ALA A 232 15.68 9.77 21.26
CA ALA A 232 16.38 10.86 20.57
C ALA A 232 15.51 11.55 19.50
N LEU A 233 14.72 10.78 18.74
CA LEU A 233 13.78 11.31 17.75
C LEU A 233 12.61 12.07 18.42
N MET A 234 12.13 11.61 19.57
CA MET A 234 11.12 12.34 20.34
C MET A 234 11.67 13.68 20.86
N GLU A 235 12.92 13.68 21.38
CA GLU A 235 13.61 14.88 21.88
C GLU A 235 13.90 15.89 20.76
N ALA A 236 14.22 15.41 19.55
CA ALA A 236 14.46 16.27 18.38
C ALA A 236 13.21 17.05 17.93
N GLY A 237 12.01 16.54 18.23
CA GLY A 237 10.77 17.15 17.75
C GLY A 237 10.61 17.06 16.22
N TRP A 238 9.73 17.90 15.68
CA TRP A 238 9.55 18.00 14.23
C TRP A 238 9.40 19.46 13.80
N GLU A 239 10.44 20.02 13.19
CA GLU A 239 10.48 21.36 12.59
C GLU A 239 10.47 21.23 11.06
N ARG A 240 10.25 22.31 10.32
CA ARG A 240 10.49 22.31 8.87
C ARG A 240 11.95 22.03 8.55
N LEU A 241 12.20 21.21 7.55
CA LEU A 241 13.56 20.86 7.10
C LEU A 241 14.25 22.00 6.36
N LEU A 242 13.47 22.73 5.55
CA LEU A 242 13.95 23.78 4.68
C LEU A 242 13.33 25.14 5.05
N ASP A 243 13.77 26.21 4.39
CA ASP A 243 13.24 27.55 4.56
C ASP A 243 11.73 27.59 4.28
N GLU A 244 11.00 28.45 4.99
CA GLU A 244 9.54 28.58 4.92
C GLU A 244 9.03 28.79 3.48
N SER A 245 9.77 29.54 2.66
CA SER A 245 9.43 29.80 1.26
C SER A 245 9.31 28.53 0.38
N VAL A 246 9.96 27.42 0.74
CA VAL A 246 9.81 26.15 0.04
C VAL A 246 8.40 25.58 0.19
N TYR A 247 7.74 25.90 1.30
CA TYR A 247 6.41 25.40 1.61
C TYR A 247 5.27 26.28 1.07
N ASP A 248 5.57 27.39 0.37
CA ASP A 248 4.57 28.30 -0.23
C ASP A 248 3.67 27.60 -1.29
N GLN A 249 4.12 26.49 -1.86
CA GLN A 249 3.32 25.65 -2.74
C GLN A 249 2.23 24.82 -2.03
N CYS A 250 2.29 24.73 -0.70
CA CYS A 250 1.35 24.01 0.15
C CYS A 250 0.25 24.95 0.66
N LEU A 251 -0.72 24.37 1.37
CA LEU A 251 -1.66 25.17 2.15
C LEU A 251 -0.94 25.90 3.28
N PRO A 252 -1.47 27.04 3.75
CA PRO A 252 -0.94 27.67 4.95
C PRO A 252 -0.84 26.70 6.12
N ASP A 253 0.22 26.79 6.90
CA ASP A 253 0.52 25.89 8.05
C ASP A 253 -0.67 25.75 9.03
N ASN A 254 -1.42 26.83 9.26
CA ASN A 254 -2.64 26.80 10.05
C ASN A 254 -3.87 26.90 9.14
N ASN A 255 -4.46 25.79 8.80
CA ASN A 255 -5.65 25.73 7.97
C ASN A 255 -6.72 24.78 8.55
N PRO A 256 -8.00 24.88 8.14
CA PRO A 256 -9.09 24.09 8.72
C PRO A 256 -9.20 22.66 8.18
N TYR A 257 -8.34 22.24 7.29
CA TYR A 257 -8.40 20.94 6.60
C TYR A 257 -7.53 19.87 7.28
N GLU A 258 -6.67 20.27 8.21
CA GLU A 258 -5.70 19.44 8.88
C GLU A 258 -6.11 19.09 10.30
N GLY A 259 -5.74 17.86 10.72
CA GLY A 259 -5.94 17.38 12.09
C GLY A 259 -4.68 17.60 12.94
N ALA A 260 -4.86 18.14 14.15
CA ALA A 260 -3.80 18.27 15.14
C ALA A 260 -3.50 16.93 15.85
N PHE A 261 -2.31 16.79 16.41
CA PHE A 261 -2.05 15.75 17.39
C PHE A 261 -2.89 15.98 18.65
N LYS A 262 -3.18 14.93 19.41
CA LYS A 262 -3.86 15.08 20.70
C LYS A 262 -3.01 15.95 21.63
N GLY A 263 -3.61 16.98 22.21
CA GLY A 263 -2.92 17.93 23.07
C GLY A 263 -2.49 19.22 22.42
N GLU A 264 -2.56 19.31 21.10
CA GLU A 264 -2.35 20.55 20.36
C GLU A 264 -3.65 21.29 20.09
N LEU A 265 -3.55 22.61 20.01
CA LEU A 265 -4.67 23.48 19.61
C LEU A 265 -4.76 23.64 18.08
N LYS A 266 -3.65 23.46 17.37
CA LYS A 266 -3.49 23.68 15.93
C LYS A 266 -2.42 22.75 15.37
N PRO A 267 -2.60 22.24 14.16
CA PRO A 267 -1.57 21.44 13.47
C PRO A 267 -0.54 22.38 12.82
N THR A 268 0.40 22.89 13.60
CA THR A 268 1.39 23.87 13.11
C THR A 268 2.80 23.54 13.59
N PHE A 269 3.78 23.77 12.73
CA PHE A 269 5.19 23.69 13.09
C PHE A 269 5.59 24.75 14.13
N PRO A 270 6.59 24.47 15.01
CA PRO A 270 7.22 23.16 15.25
C PRO A 270 6.38 22.29 16.19
N TYR A 271 6.56 20.96 16.10
CA TYR A 271 5.92 19.96 16.98
C TYR A 271 6.88 19.56 18.09
N ASP A 272 6.51 19.83 19.36
CA ASP A 272 7.21 19.30 20.53
C ASP A 272 6.71 17.88 20.85
N LEU A 273 7.38 16.88 20.26
CA LEU A 273 6.96 15.48 20.36
C LEU A 273 7.06 14.95 21.80
N GLN A 274 7.99 15.46 22.61
CA GLN A 274 8.10 15.08 24.02
C GLN A 274 6.88 15.55 24.82
N ALA A 275 6.43 16.78 24.62
CA ALA A 275 5.24 17.29 25.29
C ALA A 275 3.96 16.53 24.86
N LEU A 276 3.91 16.05 23.63
CA LEU A 276 2.76 15.34 23.05
C LEU A 276 2.75 13.83 23.35
N LYS A 277 3.87 13.24 23.77
CA LYS A 277 4.11 11.80 23.93
C LYS A 277 3.00 11.10 24.74
N ALA A 278 2.71 11.62 25.92
CA ALA A 278 1.75 10.97 26.85
C ALA A 278 0.31 10.89 26.28
N GLN A 279 -0.11 11.89 25.49
CA GLN A 279 -1.47 11.95 24.93
C GLN A 279 -1.61 11.16 23.64
N ASN A 280 -0.49 10.79 22.98
CA ASN A 280 -0.43 10.11 21.69
C ASN A 280 0.15 8.68 21.80
N ALA A 281 -0.15 7.98 22.89
CA ALA A 281 0.25 6.58 23.12
C ALA A 281 1.77 6.36 23.08
N GLY A 282 2.51 7.24 23.75
CA GLY A 282 3.95 7.05 23.93
C GLY A 282 4.73 7.25 22.62
N TYR A 283 5.63 6.33 22.35
CA TYR A 283 6.43 6.35 21.11
C TYR A 283 5.64 6.02 19.84
N ASP A 284 4.35 5.60 19.95
CA ASP A 284 3.48 5.47 18.77
C ASP A 284 3.32 6.79 18.02
N LEU A 285 3.56 7.94 18.66
CA LEU A 285 3.58 9.25 18.03
C LEU A 285 4.58 9.34 16.87
N LEU A 286 5.73 8.65 16.95
CA LEU A 286 6.74 8.61 15.88
C LEU A 286 6.20 8.02 14.56
N LYS A 287 5.19 7.13 14.62
CA LYS A 287 4.55 6.59 13.42
C LYS A 287 3.93 7.67 12.52
N GLY A 288 3.52 8.81 13.11
CA GLY A 288 2.94 9.96 12.39
C GLY A 288 3.92 11.12 12.19
N THR A 289 5.22 10.85 12.16
CA THR A 289 6.30 11.85 11.98
C THR A 289 7.40 11.30 11.07
N PRO A 290 8.30 12.14 10.53
CA PRO A 290 9.45 11.68 9.76
C PRO A 290 10.37 10.72 10.53
N GLY A 291 10.40 10.81 11.86
CA GLY A 291 11.16 9.89 12.72
C GLY A 291 10.80 8.42 12.52
N GLY A 292 9.55 8.14 12.12
CA GLY A 292 9.16 6.78 11.72
C GLY A 292 9.92 6.27 10.50
N ASN A 293 10.12 7.10 9.48
CA ASN A 293 10.90 6.73 8.30
C ASN A 293 12.40 6.56 8.64
N THR A 294 12.95 7.45 9.47
CA THR A 294 14.33 7.33 9.96
C THR A 294 14.56 5.99 10.66
N LEU A 295 13.63 5.54 11.52
CA LEU A 295 13.72 4.24 12.19
C LEU A 295 13.70 3.05 11.22
N ILE A 296 12.95 3.14 10.11
CA ILE A 296 12.94 2.08 9.08
C ILE A 296 14.31 1.99 8.38
N VAL A 297 14.92 3.12 8.03
CA VAL A 297 16.26 3.11 7.42
C VAL A 297 17.32 2.65 8.43
N ASP A 298 17.24 3.09 9.69
CA ASP A 298 18.13 2.59 10.76
C ASP A 298 18.04 1.07 10.92
N PHE A 299 16.81 0.51 10.82
CA PHE A 299 16.61 -0.93 10.84
C PHE A 299 17.24 -1.59 9.60
N ALA A 300 17.05 -1.02 8.41
CA ALA A 300 17.63 -1.54 7.17
C ALA A 300 19.16 -1.63 7.26
N LEU A 301 19.81 -0.57 7.74
CA LEU A 301 21.26 -0.54 7.93
C LEU A 301 21.72 -1.59 8.95
N ALA A 302 21.00 -1.73 10.07
CA ALA A 302 21.29 -2.75 11.08
C ALA A 302 21.10 -4.18 10.52
N ALA A 303 20.11 -4.41 9.63
CA ALA A 303 19.87 -5.69 8.99
C ALA A 303 20.96 -6.03 7.96
N ILE A 304 21.41 -5.06 7.15
CA ILE A 304 22.51 -5.25 6.19
C ILE A 304 23.77 -5.72 6.93
N ASP A 305 24.12 -5.05 8.02
CA ASP A 305 25.31 -5.43 8.82
C ASP A 305 25.08 -6.69 9.66
N GLY A 306 23.99 -6.72 10.40
CA GLY A 306 23.75 -7.73 11.43
C GLY A 306 23.34 -9.11 10.90
N ALA A 307 22.58 -9.14 9.80
CA ALA A 307 22.22 -10.36 9.09
C ALA A 307 23.18 -10.68 7.92
N GLY A 308 24.08 -9.75 7.57
CA GLY A 308 25.02 -9.91 6.46
C GLY A 308 24.30 -10.00 5.12
N LEU A 309 23.32 -9.11 4.87
CA LEU A 309 22.55 -9.12 3.61
C LEU A 309 23.41 -8.67 2.44
N GLY A 310 23.34 -9.43 1.34
CA GLY A 310 24.08 -9.17 0.12
C GLY A 310 25.60 -9.38 0.24
N GLN A 311 26.09 -10.07 1.30
CA GLN A 311 27.51 -10.30 1.54
C GLN A 311 28.05 -11.58 0.91
N ASP A 312 27.21 -12.38 0.29
CA ASP A 312 27.57 -13.60 -0.46
C ASP A 312 26.98 -13.57 -1.89
N ASP A 313 27.12 -14.66 -2.64
CA ASP A 313 26.67 -14.74 -4.03
C ASP A 313 25.20 -15.22 -4.15
N VAL A 314 24.51 -15.44 -3.03
CA VAL A 314 23.08 -15.75 -2.99
C VAL A 314 22.28 -14.46 -2.87
N THR A 315 21.31 -14.27 -3.75
CA THR A 315 20.43 -13.08 -3.68
C THR A 315 19.60 -13.11 -2.40
N ASP A 316 19.65 -12.03 -1.62
CA ASP A 316 18.79 -11.79 -0.45
C ASP A 316 17.66 -10.81 -0.78
N LEU A 317 16.62 -10.72 0.07
CA LEU A 317 15.50 -9.79 -0.03
C LEU A 317 15.29 -9.02 1.28
N LEU A 318 15.27 -7.70 1.19
CA LEU A 318 14.90 -6.79 2.28
C LEU A 318 13.70 -5.95 1.85
N ALA A 319 12.54 -6.18 2.49
CA ALA A 319 11.31 -5.44 2.23
C ALA A 319 11.12 -4.34 3.28
N LEU A 320 11.17 -3.09 2.83
CA LEU A 320 11.00 -1.88 3.65
C LEU A 320 9.65 -1.24 3.37
N SER A 321 8.86 -0.96 4.42
CA SER A 321 7.59 -0.25 4.29
C SER A 321 7.63 1.03 5.14
N PHE A 322 7.59 2.17 4.47
CA PHE A 322 7.60 3.51 5.06
C PHE A 322 6.16 3.94 5.35
N SER A 323 5.61 3.47 6.48
CA SER A 323 4.20 3.70 6.82
C SER A 323 3.92 5.08 7.42
N ALA A 324 4.94 5.84 7.82
CA ALA A 324 4.75 7.15 8.44
C ALA A 324 4.10 8.17 7.50
N THR A 325 4.33 8.05 6.21
CA THR A 325 3.71 8.86 5.15
C THR A 325 2.17 8.75 5.15
N ASP A 326 1.63 7.53 5.35
CA ASP A 326 0.19 7.30 5.44
C ASP A 326 -0.43 7.92 6.71
N TYR A 327 0.22 7.74 7.87
CA TYR A 327 -0.25 8.37 9.11
C TYR A 327 -0.32 9.90 9.00
N VAL A 328 0.68 10.52 8.35
CA VAL A 328 0.68 11.96 8.08
C VAL A 328 -0.41 12.31 7.08
N GLY A 329 -0.52 11.61 5.95
CA GLY A 329 -1.55 11.83 4.94
C GLY A 329 -2.97 11.74 5.53
N HIS A 330 -3.22 10.72 6.35
CA HIS A 330 -4.50 10.56 7.05
C HIS A 330 -4.82 11.74 7.98
N ARG A 331 -3.82 12.33 8.63
CA ARG A 331 -4.02 13.42 9.58
C ARG A 331 -4.19 14.77 8.88
N VAL A 332 -3.34 15.11 7.91
CA VAL A 332 -3.26 16.47 7.35
C VAL A 332 -3.66 16.55 5.87
N GLY A 333 -3.66 15.42 5.15
CA GLY A 333 -3.99 15.38 3.72
C GLY A 333 -2.82 15.75 2.80
N PRO A 334 -3.04 15.66 1.46
CA PRO A 334 -1.95 15.71 0.47
C PRO A 334 -1.41 17.11 0.18
N HIS A 335 -2.02 18.18 0.69
CA HIS A 335 -1.63 19.57 0.40
C HIS A 335 -0.99 20.29 1.59
N ALA A 336 -0.78 19.58 2.71
CA ALA A 336 -0.18 20.10 3.93
C ALA A 336 1.34 20.32 3.79
N GLN A 337 1.88 21.24 4.56
CA GLN A 337 3.32 21.46 4.66
C GLN A 337 4.03 20.24 5.27
N GLU A 338 3.39 19.57 6.23
CA GLU A 338 3.88 18.33 6.84
C GLU A 338 4.02 17.20 5.82
N THR A 339 3.13 17.14 4.83
CA THR A 339 3.24 16.14 3.77
C THR A 339 4.46 16.43 2.91
N LEU A 340 4.70 17.68 2.51
CA LEU A 340 5.93 18.04 1.78
C LEU A 340 7.18 17.74 2.62
N ASP A 341 7.23 18.19 3.89
CA ASP A 341 8.37 17.97 4.78
C ASP A 341 8.68 16.47 5.00
N MET A 342 7.62 15.66 5.13
CA MET A 342 7.75 14.21 5.22
C MET A 342 8.49 13.62 4.01
N TYR A 343 8.16 14.07 2.78
CA TYR A 343 8.78 13.56 1.56
C TYR A 343 10.19 14.12 1.33
N LEU A 344 10.46 15.37 1.71
CA LEU A 344 11.81 15.95 1.69
C LEU A 344 12.76 15.15 2.61
N ARG A 345 12.30 14.78 3.79
CA ARG A 345 13.08 13.96 4.73
C ARG A 345 13.20 12.52 4.27
N LEU A 346 12.15 11.96 3.66
CA LEU A 346 12.23 10.62 3.09
C LEU A 346 13.25 10.55 1.95
N ASP A 347 13.35 11.59 1.12
CA ASP A 347 14.37 11.70 0.08
C ASP A 347 15.78 11.60 0.66
N ALA A 348 16.06 12.33 1.73
CA ALA A 348 17.34 12.26 2.44
C ALA A 348 17.61 10.85 3.06
N GLU A 349 16.56 10.20 3.58
CA GLU A 349 16.67 8.84 4.11
C GLU A 349 16.90 7.80 3.00
N LEU A 350 16.29 7.97 1.82
CA LEU A 350 16.57 7.11 0.66
C LEU A 350 18.01 7.27 0.20
N LYS A 351 18.52 8.52 0.16
CA LYS A 351 19.93 8.76 -0.14
C LYS A 351 20.84 8.03 0.86
N ARG A 352 20.56 8.15 2.16
CA ARG A 352 21.34 7.47 3.23
C ARG A 352 21.33 5.94 3.05
N LEU A 353 20.18 5.38 2.65
CA LEU A 353 20.04 3.96 2.36
C LEU A 353 20.87 3.55 1.13
N PHE A 354 20.76 4.28 0.02
CA PHE A 354 21.49 3.95 -1.21
C PHE A 354 22.99 4.11 -1.08
N ASP A 355 23.47 5.16 -0.39
CA ASP A 355 24.90 5.34 -0.08
C ASP A 355 25.43 4.14 0.74
N ALA A 356 24.65 3.66 1.70
CA ALA A 356 25.06 2.49 2.50
C ALA A 356 25.01 1.17 1.69
N LEU A 357 24.08 1.02 0.75
CA LEU A 357 24.05 -0.12 -0.16
C LEU A 357 25.29 -0.13 -1.06
N ASP A 358 25.67 1.02 -1.60
CA ASP A 358 26.90 1.15 -2.40
C ASP A 358 28.17 0.81 -1.59
N GLU A 359 28.24 1.29 -0.35
CA GLU A 359 29.39 1.03 0.54
C GLU A 359 29.47 -0.44 0.99
N LYS A 360 28.33 -1.04 1.39
CA LYS A 360 28.31 -2.32 2.12
C LYS A 360 28.07 -3.53 1.23
N VAL A 361 27.23 -3.40 0.21
CA VAL A 361 26.92 -4.46 -0.77
C VAL A 361 27.77 -4.31 -2.03
N GLY A 362 28.10 -3.06 -2.36
CA GLY A 362 28.86 -2.67 -3.53
C GLY A 362 27.98 -2.16 -4.66
N GLU A 363 28.41 -1.08 -5.30
CA GLU A 363 27.75 -0.52 -6.46
C GLU A 363 27.56 -1.59 -7.56
N GLY A 364 26.35 -1.68 -8.13
CA GLY A 364 26.01 -2.67 -9.16
C GLY A 364 25.78 -4.10 -8.64
N ASN A 365 25.78 -4.33 -7.31
CA ASN A 365 25.48 -5.64 -6.71
C ASN A 365 24.11 -5.68 -6.02
N TRP A 366 23.35 -4.62 -6.00
CA TRP A 366 22.01 -4.55 -5.42
C TRP A 366 21.00 -3.97 -6.43
N THR A 367 19.73 -4.30 -6.21
CA THR A 367 18.62 -3.74 -6.96
C THR A 367 17.58 -3.23 -5.98
N ALA A 368 17.11 -2.00 -6.18
CA ALA A 368 15.98 -1.47 -5.45
C ALA A 368 14.78 -1.24 -6.39
N PHE A 369 13.56 -1.44 -5.88
CA PHE A 369 12.36 -0.89 -6.48
C PHE A 369 11.63 -0.05 -5.45
N LEU A 370 10.94 0.99 -5.91
CA LEU A 370 10.09 1.83 -5.09
C LEU A 370 8.69 1.90 -5.70
N THR A 371 7.67 1.67 -4.86
CA THR A 371 6.27 1.87 -5.20
C THR A 371 5.47 2.30 -3.97
N ALA A 372 4.14 2.39 -4.09
CA ALA A 372 3.23 2.56 -2.96
C ALA A 372 2.21 1.44 -2.91
N ASP A 373 1.64 1.21 -1.74
CA ASP A 373 0.56 0.25 -1.51
C ASP A 373 -0.83 0.82 -1.85
N HIS A 374 -0.96 2.12 -2.00
CA HIS A 374 -2.09 2.92 -2.53
C HIS A 374 -1.71 4.41 -2.56
N GLY A 375 -2.55 5.21 -3.18
CA GLY A 375 -2.52 6.67 -3.06
C GLY A 375 -3.46 7.18 -1.95
N GLY A 376 -4.01 8.39 -2.10
CA GLY A 376 -4.96 8.99 -1.17
C GLY A 376 -5.78 10.11 -1.79
N ALA A 377 -7.02 10.26 -1.35
CA ALA A 377 -7.91 11.30 -1.84
C ALA A 377 -7.47 12.71 -1.39
N ASN A 378 -7.94 13.74 -2.06
CA ASN A 378 -7.87 15.10 -1.52
C ASN A 378 -8.81 15.22 -0.32
N VAL A 379 -8.51 16.15 0.60
CA VAL A 379 -9.44 16.48 1.69
C VAL A 379 -10.71 17.09 1.08
N PRO A 380 -11.90 16.47 1.26
CA PRO A 380 -13.10 16.91 0.54
C PRO A 380 -13.47 18.38 0.81
N SER A 381 -13.35 18.85 2.04
CA SER A 381 -13.65 20.25 2.39
C SER A 381 -12.68 21.23 1.72
N HIS A 382 -11.42 20.87 1.52
CA HIS A 382 -10.49 21.67 0.72
C HIS A 382 -10.87 21.62 -0.76
N ALA A 383 -11.10 20.45 -1.34
CA ALA A 383 -11.50 20.34 -2.74
C ALA A 383 -12.81 21.08 -3.03
N ALA A 384 -13.79 21.03 -2.13
CA ALA A 384 -15.04 21.80 -2.22
C ALA A 384 -14.81 23.32 -2.18
N SER A 385 -13.82 23.81 -1.43
CA SER A 385 -13.45 25.24 -1.44
C SER A 385 -12.92 25.72 -2.79
N LEU A 386 -12.39 24.78 -3.60
CA LEU A 386 -11.99 24.98 -4.99
C LEU A 386 -13.13 24.73 -5.99
N GLN A 387 -14.37 24.64 -5.54
CA GLN A 387 -15.57 24.38 -6.33
C GLN A 387 -15.60 22.98 -6.98
N MET A 388 -14.82 22.03 -6.48
CA MET A 388 -14.92 20.63 -6.91
C MET A 388 -16.15 19.99 -6.23
N PRO A 389 -16.93 19.14 -6.94
CA PRO A 389 -18.14 18.50 -6.41
C PRO A 389 -17.80 17.31 -5.50
N THR A 390 -17.15 17.58 -4.37
CA THR A 390 -16.74 16.57 -3.38
C THR A 390 -17.43 16.81 -2.04
N ASP A 391 -17.66 15.77 -1.26
CA ASP A 391 -18.21 15.88 0.09
C ASP A 391 -17.86 14.62 0.90
N TYR A 392 -18.39 14.55 2.12
CA TYR A 392 -18.26 13.42 3.02
C TYR A 392 -19.47 12.51 2.93
N TRP A 393 -19.22 11.23 2.66
CA TRP A 393 -20.27 10.23 2.61
C TRP A 393 -20.65 9.73 4.00
N LYS A 394 -21.95 9.52 4.23
CA LYS A 394 -22.50 9.01 5.48
C LYS A 394 -23.06 7.58 5.29
N LYS A 395 -22.18 6.63 5.08
CA LYS A 395 -22.52 5.23 4.78
C LYS A 395 -23.51 4.62 5.78
N GLY A 396 -23.38 4.93 7.08
CA GLY A 396 -24.29 4.42 8.10
C GLY A 396 -25.75 4.79 7.83
N ASN A 397 -26.03 6.05 7.46
CA ASN A 397 -27.40 6.50 7.15
C ASN A 397 -27.99 5.74 5.94
N LEU A 398 -27.18 5.48 4.93
CA LEU A 398 -27.61 4.69 3.76
C LEU A 398 -27.96 3.26 4.18
N MET A 399 -27.12 2.63 5.00
CA MET A 399 -27.37 1.24 5.45
C MET A 399 -28.64 1.12 6.28
N ASP A 400 -28.93 2.08 7.15
CA ASP A 400 -30.20 2.12 7.91
C ASP A 400 -31.42 2.21 6.99
N ALA A 401 -31.35 3.05 5.96
CA ALA A 401 -32.41 3.19 4.97
C ALA A 401 -32.61 1.91 4.15
N VAL A 402 -31.52 1.24 3.75
CA VAL A 402 -31.54 -0.02 2.99
C VAL A 402 -32.10 -1.15 3.84
N GLU A 403 -31.70 -1.27 5.10
CA GLU A 403 -32.27 -2.25 6.05
C GLU A 403 -33.79 -2.04 6.21
N ALA A 404 -34.23 -0.78 6.35
CA ALA A 404 -35.68 -0.46 6.42
C ALA A 404 -36.41 -0.84 5.12
N ALA A 405 -35.80 -0.65 3.95
CA ALA A 405 -36.38 -1.06 2.67
C ALA A 405 -36.49 -2.60 2.55
N LEU A 406 -35.48 -3.33 3.04
CA LEU A 406 -35.48 -4.80 3.10
C LEU A 406 -36.60 -5.31 4.03
N VAL A 407 -36.75 -4.71 5.20
CA VAL A 407 -37.87 -5.03 6.13
C VAL A 407 -39.22 -4.76 5.49
N LYS A 408 -39.37 -3.66 4.76
CA LYS A 408 -40.63 -3.33 4.05
C LYS A 408 -40.94 -4.35 2.94
N ARG A 409 -39.93 -4.81 2.21
CA ARG A 409 -40.13 -5.74 1.07
C ARG A 409 -40.28 -7.20 1.50
N TYR A 410 -39.43 -7.66 2.42
CA TYR A 410 -39.33 -9.07 2.80
C TYR A 410 -39.86 -9.39 4.21
N GLY A 411 -40.33 -8.37 4.93
CA GLY A 411 -40.86 -8.50 6.29
C GLY A 411 -39.76 -8.43 7.37
N ARG A 412 -40.20 -8.37 8.61
CA ARG A 412 -39.30 -8.44 9.77
C ARG A 412 -38.75 -9.85 9.95
N SER A 413 -37.50 -9.94 10.41
CA SER A 413 -36.75 -11.18 10.64
C SER A 413 -36.60 -11.54 12.14
N GLY A 414 -37.53 -11.08 12.99
CA GLY A 414 -37.39 -11.18 14.44
C GLY A 414 -36.35 -10.21 14.99
N SER A 415 -35.35 -10.73 15.67
CA SER A 415 -34.18 -9.94 16.17
C SER A 415 -33.00 -9.90 15.20
N GLU A 416 -33.08 -10.57 14.05
CA GLU A 416 -32.01 -10.61 13.08
C GLU A 416 -32.10 -9.44 12.08
N THR A 417 -30.99 -9.00 11.53
CA THR A 417 -30.90 -8.02 10.46
C THR A 417 -30.68 -8.69 9.10
N TRP A 418 -31.11 -8.03 8.02
CA TRP A 418 -30.88 -8.48 6.65
C TRP A 418 -29.44 -8.21 6.21
N ILE A 419 -28.84 -7.13 6.75
CA ILE A 419 -27.45 -6.74 6.53
C ILE A 419 -26.63 -7.12 7.76
N LEU A 420 -25.56 -7.89 7.57
CA LEU A 420 -24.64 -8.27 8.65
C LEU A 420 -23.52 -7.26 8.83
N ASN A 421 -23.02 -6.70 7.73
CA ASN A 421 -21.89 -5.79 7.74
C ASN A 421 -21.84 -4.93 6.46
N SER A 422 -21.21 -3.76 6.55
CA SER A 422 -21.02 -2.84 5.40
C SER A 422 -19.61 -2.25 5.33
N SER A 423 -18.60 -2.94 5.88
CA SER A 423 -17.20 -2.50 5.80
C SER A 423 -16.64 -2.60 4.38
N ASN A 424 -15.54 -1.89 4.11
CA ASN A 424 -14.77 -1.93 2.86
C ASN A 424 -15.59 -1.60 1.61
N ASP A 425 -16.58 -0.72 1.75
CA ASP A 425 -17.53 -0.33 0.70
C ASP A 425 -18.22 -1.51 0.03
N GLN A 426 -18.57 -2.49 0.84
CA GLN A 426 -19.32 -3.70 0.45
C GLN A 426 -20.45 -3.94 1.43
N VAL A 427 -21.59 -4.45 0.95
CA VAL A 427 -22.70 -4.86 1.80
C VAL A 427 -22.73 -6.38 1.90
N MET A 428 -22.72 -6.90 3.13
CA MET A 428 -22.81 -8.33 3.41
C MET A 428 -24.21 -8.71 3.89
N LEU A 429 -24.92 -9.52 3.11
CA LEU A 429 -26.25 -10.01 3.42
C LEU A 429 -26.21 -11.19 4.39
N ASN A 430 -27.29 -11.33 5.15
CA ASN A 430 -27.52 -12.45 6.07
C ASN A 430 -27.94 -13.71 5.29
N HIS A 431 -26.96 -14.43 4.74
CA HIS A 431 -27.21 -15.65 3.97
C HIS A 431 -28.03 -16.70 4.73
N PRO A 432 -27.73 -17.04 6.00
CA PRO A 432 -28.56 -17.98 6.78
C PRO A 432 -30.04 -17.57 6.88
N LEU A 433 -30.31 -16.27 7.03
CA LEU A 433 -31.69 -15.76 7.06
C LEU A 433 -32.36 -15.91 5.69
N LEU A 434 -31.67 -15.55 4.60
CA LEU A 434 -32.18 -15.69 3.23
C LEU A 434 -32.52 -17.15 2.90
N ASP A 435 -31.60 -18.06 3.21
CA ASP A 435 -31.78 -19.50 2.97
C ASP A 435 -32.98 -20.06 3.73
N ARG A 436 -33.14 -19.72 5.03
CA ARG A 436 -34.31 -20.14 5.83
C ARG A 436 -35.62 -19.61 5.29
N LYS A 437 -35.61 -18.43 4.67
CA LYS A 437 -36.82 -17.83 4.07
C LYS A 437 -37.04 -18.27 2.61
N GLY A 438 -36.11 -19.02 2.02
CA GLY A 438 -36.19 -19.45 0.62
C GLY A 438 -36.10 -18.28 -0.36
N ILE A 439 -35.36 -17.22 -0.02
CA ILE A 439 -35.22 -16.02 -0.84
C ILE A 439 -33.86 -16.09 -1.56
N ASP A 440 -33.86 -15.84 -2.88
CA ASP A 440 -32.67 -15.85 -3.70
C ASP A 440 -31.72 -14.71 -3.31
N ARG A 441 -30.46 -15.05 -3.03
CA ARG A 441 -29.43 -14.09 -2.57
C ARG A 441 -29.13 -13.03 -3.60
N CYS A 442 -29.12 -13.41 -4.89
CA CYS A 442 -28.81 -12.47 -5.98
C CYS A 442 -29.99 -11.49 -6.23
N GLU A 443 -31.24 -11.97 -6.07
CA GLU A 443 -32.41 -11.08 -6.11
C GLU A 443 -32.30 -9.99 -5.02
N VAL A 444 -31.93 -10.38 -3.79
CA VAL A 444 -31.78 -9.43 -2.69
C VAL A 444 -30.58 -8.50 -2.93
N ALA A 445 -29.45 -9.03 -3.41
CA ALA A 445 -28.29 -8.21 -3.73
C ALA A 445 -28.59 -7.14 -4.80
N ARG A 446 -29.33 -7.50 -5.86
CA ARG A 446 -29.82 -6.54 -6.87
C ARG A 446 -30.74 -5.48 -6.28
N PHE A 447 -31.69 -5.91 -5.43
CA PHE A 447 -32.56 -4.96 -4.75
C PHE A 447 -31.78 -3.98 -3.87
N VAL A 448 -30.79 -4.45 -3.11
CA VAL A 448 -29.92 -3.60 -2.30
C VAL A 448 -29.10 -2.65 -3.19
N ALA A 449 -28.53 -3.13 -4.29
CA ALA A 449 -27.80 -2.29 -5.24
C ALA A 449 -28.69 -1.19 -5.84
N ASP A 450 -29.94 -1.51 -6.19
CA ASP A 450 -30.92 -0.54 -6.69
C ASP A 450 -31.25 0.53 -5.62
N GLN A 451 -31.44 0.12 -4.36
CA GLN A 451 -31.68 1.07 -3.27
C GLN A 451 -30.47 1.96 -3.03
N CYS A 452 -29.26 1.40 -2.99
CA CYS A 452 -28.02 2.15 -2.82
C CYS A 452 -27.78 3.14 -3.97
N SER A 453 -28.12 2.79 -5.20
CA SER A 453 -27.96 3.65 -6.38
C SER A 453 -28.80 4.93 -6.35
N THR A 454 -29.72 5.06 -5.40
CA THR A 454 -30.48 6.31 -5.18
C THR A 454 -29.74 7.34 -4.35
N ASP A 455 -28.63 6.94 -3.69
CA ASP A 455 -27.80 7.87 -2.90
C ASP A 455 -26.89 8.68 -3.82
N PRO A 456 -26.97 10.03 -3.80
CA PRO A 456 -26.14 10.89 -4.64
C PRO A 456 -24.64 10.80 -4.34
N ALA A 457 -24.26 10.29 -3.17
CA ALA A 457 -22.86 10.05 -2.79
C ALA A 457 -22.23 8.89 -3.56
N LEU A 458 -23.03 8.03 -4.18
CA LEU A 458 -22.54 6.89 -4.94
C LEU A 458 -22.53 7.14 -6.45
N SER A 459 -21.41 6.83 -7.08
CA SER A 459 -21.32 6.77 -8.55
C SER A 459 -21.88 5.45 -9.08
N LYS A 460 -21.81 4.39 -8.26
CA LYS A 460 -22.28 3.05 -8.64
C LYS A 460 -22.53 2.16 -7.42
N ALA A 461 -23.57 1.32 -7.51
CA ALA A 461 -23.75 0.15 -6.65
C ALA A 461 -23.99 -1.08 -7.54
N VAL A 462 -23.30 -2.19 -7.26
CA VAL A 462 -23.30 -3.38 -8.15
C VAL A 462 -23.49 -4.64 -7.30
N ALA A 463 -24.50 -5.45 -7.65
CA ALA A 463 -24.63 -6.77 -7.09
C ALA A 463 -23.45 -7.66 -7.50
N ALA A 464 -22.79 -8.30 -6.53
CA ALA A 464 -21.58 -9.08 -6.79
C ALA A 464 -21.82 -10.27 -7.74
N CYS A 465 -23.04 -10.81 -7.76
CA CYS A 465 -23.43 -11.89 -8.67
C CYS A 465 -23.49 -11.44 -10.16
N ASP A 466 -23.71 -10.15 -10.42
CA ASP A 466 -23.73 -9.60 -11.78
C ASP A 466 -22.36 -9.05 -12.21
N ALA A 467 -21.49 -8.79 -11.25
CA ALA A 467 -20.21 -8.13 -11.50
C ALA A 467 -19.29 -8.87 -12.51
N PRO A 468 -19.18 -10.21 -12.53
CA PRO A 468 -18.36 -10.90 -13.54
C PRO A 468 -18.80 -10.64 -14.99
N ALA A 469 -20.11 -10.56 -15.24
CA ALA A 469 -20.64 -10.25 -16.58
C ALA A 469 -20.40 -8.78 -16.95
N LEU A 470 -20.57 -7.86 -16.01
CA LEU A 470 -20.36 -6.43 -16.21
C LEU A 470 -18.89 -6.06 -16.39
N ALA A 471 -17.97 -6.81 -15.78
CA ALA A 471 -16.53 -6.56 -15.83
C ALA A 471 -15.95 -6.59 -17.26
N ALA A 472 -16.61 -7.28 -18.20
CA ALA A 472 -16.18 -7.34 -19.59
C ALA A 472 -16.28 -5.98 -20.33
N SER A 473 -17.20 -5.11 -19.89
CA SER A 473 -17.46 -3.81 -20.54
C SER A 473 -17.22 -2.61 -19.61
N ASP A 474 -17.03 -2.84 -18.31
CA ASP A 474 -16.85 -1.79 -17.32
C ASP A 474 -15.53 -1.99 -16.57
N PRO A 475 -14.48 -1.17 -16.87
CA PRO A 475 -13.17 -1.28 -16.22
C PRO A 475 -13.21 -1.05 -14.69
N MET A 476 -14.17 -0.27 -14.18
CA MET A 476 -14.35 -0.06 -12.75
C MET A 476 -14.86 -1.35 -12.09
N VAL A 477 -15.90 -1.97 -12.67
CA VAL A 477 -16.39 -3.25 -12.16
C VAL A 477 -15.33 -4.35 -12.28
N ALA A 478 -14.51 -4.33 -13.33
CA ALA A 478 -13.38 -5.26 -13.46
C ALA A 478 -12.37 -5.12 -12.30
N ARG A 479 -12.12 -3.90 -11.78
CA ARG A 479 -11.28 -3.71 -10.58
C ARG A 479 -11.95 -4.29 -9.33
N LEU A 480 -13.26 -4.08 -9.15
CA LEU A 480 -14.00 -4.64 -8.01
C LEU A 480 -13.95 -6.18 -8.00
N VAL A 481 -14.13 -6.81 -9.17
CA VAL A 481 -14.06 -8.28 -9.31
C VAL A 481 -12.67 -8.81 -8.92
N ARG A 482 -11.61 -8.12 -9.28
CA ARG A 482 -10.24 -8.53 -8.90
C ARG A 482 -9.94 -8.37 -7.41
N GLY A 483 -10.69 -7.54 -6.70
CA GLY A 483 -10.66 -7.43 -5.22
C GLY A 483 -11.62 -8.37 -4.51
N HIS A 484 -12.50 -9.07 -5.24
CA HIS A 484 -13.60 -9.84 -4.66
C HIS A 484 -13.32 -11.35 -4.63
N ARG A 485 -13.56 -11.95 -3.47
CA ARG A 485 -13.50 -13.41 -3.29
C ARG A 485 -14.88 -13.91 -2.83
N PRO A 486 -15.56 -14.73 -3.65
CA PRO A 486 -16.86 -15.30 -3.29
C PRO A 486 -16.84 -16.01 -1.92
N GLY A 487 -17.86 -15.78 -1.12
CA GLY A 487 -17.97 -16.35 0.23
C GLY A 487 -17.32 -15.51 1.34
N PHE A 488 -16.28 -14.73 1.04
CA PHE A 488 -15.55 -13.88 1.98
C PHE A 488 -15.83 -12.39 1.80
N SER A 489 -16.09 -11.94 0.59
CA SER A 489 -16.43 -10.56 0.27
C SER A 489 -17.94 -10.29 0.34
N GLY A 490 -18.33 -9.01 0.21
CA GLY A 490 -19.72 -8.58 0.23
C GLY A 490 -20.54 -9.03 -0.98
N ASP A 491 -21.84 -8.91 -0.86
CA ASP A 491 -22.83 -9.27 -1.91
C ASP A 491 -23.15 -8.07 -2.82
N VAL A 492 -22.85 -6.85 -2.37
CA VAL A 492 -23.00 -5.62 -3.14
C VAL A 492 -21.77 -4.75 -2.96
N PHE A 493 -21.25 -4.25 -4.06
CA PHE A 493 -20.18 -3.23 -4.08
C PHE A 493 -20.79 -1.84 -4.08
N LEU A 494 -20.18 -0.94 -3.31
CA LEU A 494 -20.52 0.47 -3.28
C LEU A 494 -19.31 1.25 -3.79
N VAL A 495 -19.54 2.13 -4.75
CA VAL A 495 -18.49 3.00 -5.29
C VAL A 495 -18.90 4.45 -5.04
N PRO A 496 -18.27 5.14 -4.09
CA PRO A 496 -18.53 6.57 -3.87
C PRO A 496 -18.26 7.40 -5.13
N GLN A 497 -18.76 8.63 -5.18
CA GLN A 497 -18.37 9.60 -6.20
C GLN A 497 -16.88 9.92 -6.08
N PRO A 498 -16.20 10.35 -7.17
CA PRO A 498 -14.80 10.74 -7.10
C PRO A 498 -14.56 11.82 -6.04
N GLY A 499 -13.61 11.55 -5.13
CA GLY A 499 -13.29 12.49 -4.05
C GLY A 499 -14.28 12.53 -2.87
N TRP A 500 -15.34 11.71 -2.91
CA TRP A 500 -16.20 11.50 -1.75
C TRP A 500 -15.62 10.40 -0.86
N ILE A 501 -15.52 10.65 0.44
CA ILE A 501 -14.96 9.70 1.41
C ILE A 501 -15.85 9.60 2.67
N ASP A 502 -15.86 8.42 3.28
CA ASP A 502 -16.42 8.21 4.63
C ASP A 502 -15.30 8.42 5.66
N TYR A 503 -15.11 9.66 6.06
CA TYR A 503 -14.02 10.08 6.95
C TYR A 503 -14.39 11.27 7.83
N GLY A 504 -13.43 11.71 8.68
CA GLY A 504 -13.52 12.93 9.45
C GLY A 504 -13.47 14.19 8.58
N ARG A 505 -13.69 15.36 9.21
CA ARG A 505 -13.67 16.64 8.47
C ARG A 505 -12.28 17.16 8.15
N THR A 506 -11.25 16.60 8.78
CA THR A 506 -9.84 16.93 8.57
C THR A 506 -9.09 15.70 8.10
N GLY A 507 -8.02 15.92 7.33
CA GLY A 507 -7.24 14.83 6.76
C GLY A 507 -7.97 14.06 5.65
N THR A 508 -7.46 12.91 5.27
CA THR A 508 -7.97 12.11 4.15
C THR A 508 -7.91 10.61 4.40
N THR A 509 -8.46 9.84 3.46
CA THR A 509 -8.36 8.39 3.41
C THR A 509 -8.30 7.91 1.95
N HIS A 510 -8.31 6.62 1.77
CA HIS A 510 -8.13 5.90 0.50
C HIS A 510 -9.07 4.68 0.45
N GLY A 511 -9.00 3.86 -0.59
CA GLY A 511 -9.79 2.63 -0.74
C GLY A 511 -10.61 2.60 -2.02
N SER A 512 -10.65 3.71 -2.78
CA SER A 512 -11.48 3.83 -3.98
C SER A 512 -10.86 3.19 -5.22
N THR A 513 -11.64 3.19 -6.32
CA THR A 513 -11.18 2.75 -7.65
C THR A 513 -10.57 3.86 -8.49
N PHE A 514 -10.50 5.09 -7.96
CA PHE A 514 -10.13 6.28 -8.72
C PHE A 514 -8.62 6.51 -8.77
N PRO A 515 -8.12 7.30 -9.73
CA PRO A 515 -6.67 7.50 -9.91
C PRO A 515 -5.94 8.07 -8.70
N HIS A 516 -6.59 8.89 -7.87
CA HIS A 516 -5.95 9.41 -6.66
C HIS A 516 -5.53 8.31 -5.67
N ASP A 517 -6.20 7.15 -5.69
CA ASP A 517 -5.84 5.97 -4.89
C ASP A 517 -5.07 4.92 -5.70
N THR A 518 -5.32 4.83 -7.02
CA THR A 518 -4.79 3.74 -7.84
C THR A 518 -3.50 4.08 -8.56
N HIS A 519 -3.23 5.37 -8.89
CA HIS A 519 -2.01 5.80 -9.59
C HIS A 519 -0.90 6.06 -8.58
N VAL A 520 0.10 5.21 -8.61
CA VAL A 520 1.24 5.19 -7.68
C VAL A 520 2.56 5.17 -8.44
N PRO A 521 3.68 5.59 -7.85
CA PRO A 521 4.98 5.50 -8.51
C PRO A 521 5.41 4.05 -8.70
N ALA A 522 6.23 3.78 -9.72
CA ALA A 522 7.04 2.58 -9.81
C ALA A 522 8.39 2.93 -10.42
N LEU A 523 9.41 2.87 -9.59
CA LEU A 523 10.80 3.21 -9.91
C LEU A 523 11.68 2.01 -9.62
N PHE A 524 12.68 1.77 -10.47
CA PHE A 524 13.63 0.67 -10.32
C PHE A 524 15.06 1.22 -10.47
N LEU A 525 16.01 0.69 -9.70
CA LEU A 525 17.41 1.15 -9.70
C LEU A 525 18.35 -0.01 -9.42
N GLY A 526 19.54 -0.01 -10.05
CA GLY A 526 20.64 -0.90 -9.71
C GLY A 526 20.84 -2.08 -10.69
N ALA A 527 21.39 -3.18 -10.21
CA ALA A 527 21.75 -4.34 -11.05
C ALA A 527 20.53 -4.90 -11.83
N GLY A 528 20.72 -5.17 -13.09
CA GLY A 528 19.67 -5.69 -13.97
C GLY A 528 18.61 -4.67 -14.40
N VAL A 529 18.76 -3.40 -13.98
CA VAL A 529 17.85 -2.30 -14.33
C VAL A 529 18.53 -1.35 -15.32
N PRO A 530 17.98 -1.13 -16.53
CA PRO A 530 18.49 -0.11 -17.46
C PRO A 530 18.07 1.29 -17.01
N HIS A 531 18.77 2.32 -17.43
CA HIS A 531 18.27 3.69 -17.32
C HIS A 531 17.21 3.95 -18.41
N GLY A 532 16.03 4.45 -17.99
CA GLY A 532 14.96 4.80 -18.93
C GLY A 532 13.60 5.03 -18.29
N GLU A 533 12.59 5.15 -19.13
CA GLU A 533 11.21 5.31 -18.70
C GLU A 533 10.23 4.67 -19.67
N THR A 534 9.02 4.36 -19.19
CA THR A 534 7.90 3.91 -20.03
C THR A 534 6.62 4.62 -19.64
N TYR A 535 5.81 4.93 -20.65
CA TYR A 535 4.44 5.43 -20.54
C TYR A 535 3.39 4.33 -20.79
N SER A 536 3.83 3.09 -21.04
CA SER A 536 2.93 1.93 -21.10
C SER A 536 2.24 1.74 -19.76
N ARG A 537 0.94 1.37 -19.80
CA ARG A 537 0.20 1.01 -18.57
C ARG A 537 0.82 -0.23 -17.93
N THR A 538 1.29 -0.07 -16.69
CA THR A 538 1.76 -1.16 -15.82
C THR A 538 0.91 -1.28 -14.57
N HIS A 539 1.01 -2.40 -13.87
CA HIS A 539 0.22 -2.67 -12.69
C HIS A 539 1.08 -3.13 -11.51
N ILE A 540 0.61 -2.86 -10.30
CA ILE A 540 1.29 -3.24 -9.05
C ILE A 540 1.68 -4.73 -9.02
N ARG A 541 0.84 -5.61 -9.57
CA ARG A 541 1.08 -7.06 -9.66
C ARG A 541 2.18 -7.45 -10.64
N ASP A 542 2.67 -6.53 -11.46
CA ASP A 542 3.70 -6.77 -12.47
C ASP A 542 5.12 -6.68 -11.85
N ILE A 543 5.24 -6.11 -10.63
CA ILE A 543 6.52 -5.92 -9.92
C ILE A 543 7.16 -7.26 -9.59
N ALA A 544 6.48 -8.16 -8.87
CA ALA A 544 7.07 -9.45 -8.48
C ALA A 544 7.50 -10.30 -9.69
N PRO A 545 6.71 -10.47 -10.77
CA PRO A 545 7.17 -11.15 -11.99
C PRO A 545 8.38 -10.49 -12.65
N THR A 546 8.46 -9.14 -12.64
CA THR A 546 9.61 -8.41 -13.18
C THR A 546 10.88 -8.71 -12.38
N LEU A 547 10.80 -8.58 -11.05
CA LEU A 547 11.90 -8.90 -10.16
C LEU A 547 12.32 -10.37 -10.24
N SER A 548 11.35 -11.29 -10.34
CA SER A 548 11.65 -12.71 -10.51
C SER A 548 12.53 -12.97 -11.74
N GLN A 549 12.33 -12.24 -12.83
CA GLN A 549 13.21 -12.32 -14.01
C GLN A 549 14.60 -11.73 -13.75
N ILE A 550 14.69 -10.57 -13.08
CA ILE A 550 15.97 -9.93 -12.75
C ILE A 550 16.83 -10.87 -11.87
N ILE A 551 16.21 -11.48 -10.84
CA ILE A 551 16.92 -12.37 -9.90
C ILE A 551 16.94 -13.84 -10.32
N ARG A 552 16.37 -14.18 -11.47
CA ARG A 552 16.27 -15.56 -12.01
C ARG A 552 15.60 -16.52 -11.04
N SER A 553 14.58 -16.07 -10.32
CA SER A 553 13.76 -16.87 -9.41
C SER A 553 12.43 -17.26 -10.09
N PRO A 554 11.78 -18.36 -9.67
CA PRO A 554 10.40 -18.65 -10.07
C PRO A 554 9.45 -17.48 -9.73
N TYR A 555 8.34 -17.40 -10.45
CA TYR A 555 7.27 -16.48 -10.10
C TYR A 555 6.51 -17.00 -8.86
N PRO A 556 5.99 -16.08 -8.00
CA PRO A 556 5.04 -16.50 -6.98
C PRO A 556 3.90 -17.35 -7.57
N ASN A 557 3.50 -18.39 -6.87
CA ASN A 557 2.56 -19.42 -7.38
C ASN A 557 1.18 -18.88 -7.77
N GLY A 558 0.79 -17.74 -7.20
CA GLY A 558 -0.46 -17.03 -7.52
C GLY A 558 -0.30 -15.88 -8.52
N ALA A 559 0.89 -15.66 -9.07
CA ALA A 559 1.16 -14.49 -9.92
C ALA A 559 0.26 -14.44 -11.16
N THR A 560 -0.37 -13.29 -11.38
CA THR A 560 -1.21 -12.99 -12.54
C THR A 560 -0.74 -11.74 -13.28
N GLY A 561 0.27 -11.05 -12.74
CA GLY A 561 0.97 -9.95 -13.38
C GLY A 561 1.85 -10.42 -14.52
N GLN A 562 2.26 -9.48 -15.37
CA GLN A 562 3.20 -9.71 -16.45
C GLN A 562 4.48 -8.95 -16.17
N PRO A 563 5.65 -9.51 -16.47
CA PRO A 563 6.90 -8.76 -16.37
C PRO A 563 6.82 -7.48 -17.21
N ILE A 564 7.39 -6.40 -16.69
CA ILE A 564 7.44 -5.09 -17.37
C ILE A 564 8.43 -5.22 -18.53
N SER A 565 7.89 -5.52 -19.73
CA SER A 565 8.70 -5.82 -20.91
C SER A 565 9.58 -4.66 -21.33
N ASP A 566 9.12 -3.42 -21.16
CA ASP A 566 9.86 -2.21 -21.52
C ASP A 566 11.14 -2.07 -20.67
N LEU A 567 11.09 -2.47 -19.39
CA LEU A 567 12.26 -2.52 -18.52
C LEU A 567 13.21 -3.66 -18.94
N LEU A 568 12.67 -4.87 -19.13
CA LEU A 568 13.48 -6.08 -19.36
C LEU A 568 14.09 -6.13 -20.78
N ASN A 569 13.40 -5.58 -21.78
CA ASN A 569 13.87 -5.56 -23.17
C ASN A 569 14.67 -4.31 -23.54
N ALA A 570 14.76 -3.36 -22.66
CA ALA A 570 15.56 -2.14 -22.87
C ALA A 570 17.04 -2.45 -23.13
N SER A 571 17.52 -3.60 -22.63
CA SER A 571 18.88 -4.12 -22.86
C SER A 571 19.14 -4.61 -24.30
N ASN A 572 18.10 -4.77 -25.12
CA ASN A 572 18.21 -5.32 -26.49
C ASN A 572 17.99 -4.26 -27.60
N ARG A 573 17.84 -3.00 -27.24
CA ARG A 573 17.72 -1.87 -28.17
C ARG A 573 18.88 -0.92 -28.00
#